data_775f82ccfe2954a7e179608ce4501591
#
_entry.id   775f82ccfe2954a7e179608ce4501591
#
_cell.length_a   1.000
_cell.length_b   1.000
_cell.length_c   1.000
_cell.angle_alpha   90.00
_cell.angle_beta   90.00
_cell.angle_gamma   90.00
#
_symmetry.space_group_name_H-M   'P 1'
#
loop_
_entity.id
_entity.type
_entity.pdbx_description
1 polymer ?
#
loop_
_entity_poly.entity_id
_entity_poly.type
_entity_poly.pdbx_seq_one_letter_code
_entity_poly.pdbx_strand_id
1 'polypeptide(L)'
;MLAVMAAGTGVMASCDMMEQDLDDCPYGLYVNFKYDYNLQRADMFNDHVGSVTLYIFDEDGNLVKTQEESNVGGVSPLSDPGYAMHITDLAPGHYQFIALAGQKPYGDMLETTRAKFVRNDMAAGASMQSLEINLDKGATVTGPDGATYYSIENNGLPLDTLWHGMMTDPVEVYPMSSNRAAYATVPLVRDTKHINVALRELDDPTVMDIAKYDMYITDHNSRILWDNALDETDPVIYTPYSTWNSDDRTPPTSPGDGDVIEGVGKIGHADFMTSRLIYHDNAENDGHLYIRNKETGIIVANLNLPDILSRLRTSDELHAYSEQEFLDRGYDYQITVFLRGDELQYINISISVLGWSKRIQFEEL
;
A
#
# COMPACT_ATOMS: atom_id res chain seq x y z
N MET A 1 44.43 51.56 -16.71
CA MET A 1 43.61 50.58 -15.97
C MET A 1 42.79 49.84 -16.98
N LEU A 2 43.22 48.62 -17.35
CA LEU A 2 42.55 47.76 -18.30
C LEU A 2 41.59 46.89 -17.50
N ALA A 3 40.30 46.90 -17.86
CA ALA A 3 39.31 45.92 -17.41
C ALA A 3 39.29 44.76 -18.40
N VAL A 4 39.61 43.54 -17.89
CA VAL A 4 39.51 42.30 -18.67
C VAL A 4 38.11 41.76 -18.43
N MET A 5 37.28 41.75 -19.48
CA MET A 5 36.04 40.98 -19.54
C MET A 5 36.38 39.51 -19.88
N ALA A 6 36.13 38.61 -18.96
CA ALA A 6 36.14 37.18 -19.23
C ALA A 6 34.79 36.78 -19.79
N ALA A 7 34.74 36.49 -21.08
CA ALA A 7 33.59 35.88 -21.73
C ALA A 7 33.62 34.35 -21.43
N GLY A 8 32.65 33.90 -20.63
CA GLY A 8 32.39 32.45 -20.42
C GLY A 8 31.73 31.88 -21.68
N THR A 9 32.47 31.10 -22.44
CA THR A 9 31.93 30.26 -23.52
C THR A 9 31.27 29.06 -22.90
N GLY A 10 29.92 29.05 -22.87
CA GLY A 10 29.15 27.83 -22.63
C GLY A 10 29.40 26.83 -23.78
N VAL A 11 30.00 25.71 -23.47
CA VAL A 11 30.11 24.60 -24.40
C VAL A 11 28.73 23.96 -24.50
N MET A 12 27.98 24.33 -25.55
CA MET A 12 26.86 23.52 -26.01
C MET A 12 27.48 22.29 -26.64
N ALA A 13 27.35 21.14 -25.96
CA ALA A 13 27.68 19.87 -26.57
C ALA A 13 26.63 19.60 -27.66
N SER A 14 26.96 20.00 -28.89
CA SER A 14 26.24 19.64 -30.08
C SER A 14 26.72 18.23 -30.48
N CYS A 15 25.87 17.26 -30.49
CA CYS A 15 26.10 15.91 -31.04
C CYS A 15 26.28 15.90 -32.57
N ASP A 16 26.58 17.00 -33.19
CA ASP A 16 26.52 17.19 -34.65
C ASP A 16 27.89 17.21 -35.33
N MET A 17 28.91 16.52 -34.82
CA MET A 17 30.14 16.37 -35.54
C MET A 17 30.92 15.11 -35.08
N MET A 18 30.55 13.92 -35.57
CA MET A 18 31.43 12.84 -36.01
C MET A 18 30.57 11.62 -36.37
N GLU A 19 30.80 11.02 -37.54
CA GLU A 19 30.30 9.71 -37.95
C GLU A 19 30.98 8.57 -37.12
N GLN A 20 30.95 8.68 -35.78
CA GLN A 20 31.44 7.63 -34.90
C GLN A 20 30.52 7.56 -33.71
N ASP A 21 29.83 6.42 -33.59
CA ASP A 21 29.00 5.93 -32.49
C ASP A 21 27.73 6.78 -32.18
N LEU A 22 26.70 6.59 -33.02
CA LEU A 22 25.31 6.97 -32.70
C LEU A 22 24.77 6.17 -31.49
N ASP A 23 25.52 5.19 -30.97
CA ASP A 23 25.15 4.35 -29.85
C ASP A 23 25.15 5.11 -28.49
N ASP A 24 25.77 6.29 -28.40
CA ASP A 24 25.86 7.07 -27.17
C ASP A 24 24.77 8.17 -27.02
N CYS A 25 23.95 8.40 -28.04
CA CYS A 25 22.86 9.39 -27.90
C CYS A 25 21.62 8.75 -27.25
N PRO A 26 21.10 9.29 -26.15
CA PRO A 26 19.91 8.75 -25.53
C PRO A 26 18.71 8.84 -26.48
N TYR A 27 18.02 7.74 -26.71
CA TYR A 27 16.82 7.62 -27.54
C TYR A 27 15.74 6.79 -26.85
N GLY A 28 14.53 6.82 -27.37
CA GLY A 28 13.40 6.09 -26.80
C GLY A 28 12.81 6.78 -25.57
N LEU A 29 12.18 6.00 -24.73
CA LEU A 29 11.50 6.46 -23.53
C LEU A 29 12.15 5.84 -22.29
N TYR A 30 12.51 6.67 -21.33
CA TYR A 30 12.97 6.25 -20.00
C TYR A 30 11.87 6.53 -18.99
N VAL A 31 11.41 5.50 -18.30
CA VAL A 31 10.35 5.60 -17.28
C VAL A 31 10.94 5.29 -15.93
N ASN A 32 10.94 6.29 -15.06
CA ASN A 32 11.28 6.16 -13.65
C ASN A 32 10.01 5.92 -12.84
N PHE A 33 10.16 5.26 -11.71
CA PHE A 33 9.07 5.05 -10.75
C PHE A 33 9.45 5.69 -9.43
N LYS A 34 8.46 6.25 -8.73
CA LYS A 34 8.71 6.95 -7.48
C LYS A 34 7.66 6.58 -6.44
N TYR A 35 8.11 6.10 -5.27
CA TYR A 35 7.25 5.80 -4.14
C TYR A 35 7.57 6.75 -2.97
N ASP A 36 7.24 8.04 -3.10
CA ASP A 36 7.34 9.05 -2.04
C ASP A 36 5.96 9.46 -1.48
N TYR A 37 4.89 8.89 -2.01
CA TYR A 37 3.54 9.04 -1.47
C TYR A 37 3.36 8.14 -0.25
N ASN A 38 4.11 8.47 0.81
CA ASN A 38 4.13 7.80 2.10
C ASN A 38 4.31 8.82 3.22
N LEU A 39 4.14 8.42 4.49
CA LEU A 39 4.29 9.31 5.63
C LEU A 39 5.75 9.71 5.91
N GLN A 40 6.70 8.94 5.43
CA GLN A 40 8.13 9.23 5.51
C GLN A 40 8.55 10.35 4.55
N ARG A 41 7.75 10.63 3.51
CA ARG A 41 8.04 11.59 2.43
C ARG A 41 9.40 11.33 1.76
N ALA A 42 9.81 10.08 1.73
CA ALA A 42 11.03 9.61 1.11
C ALA A 42 10.71 8.68 -0.04
N ASP A 43 11.47 8.76 -1.13
CA ASP A 43 11.35 7.79 -2.20
C ASP A 43 11.88 6.44 -1.74
N MET A 44 10.98 5.47 -1.66
CA MET A 44 11.25 4.11 -1.18
C MET A 44 11.10 3.07 -2.29
N PHE A 45 11.07 3.49 -3.55
CA PHE A 45 10.89 2.57 -4.68
C PHE A 45 11.95 1.48 -4.69
N ASN A 46 13.23 1.86 -4.69
CA ASN A 46 14.34 0.92 -4.81
C ASN A 46 14.47 -0.06 -3.63
N ASP A 47 13.94 0.33 -2.45
CA ASP A 47 14.01 -0.49 -1.24
C ASP A 47 12.83 -1.47 -1.10
N HIS A 48 11.66 -1.12 -1.66
CA HIS A 48 10.40 -1.84 -1.39
C HIS A 48 9.84 -2.59 -2.58
N VAL A 49 10.10 -2.10 -3.82
CA VAL A 49 9.50 -2.66 -5.03
C VAL A 49 10.42 -3.69 -5.66
N GLY A 50 9.93 -4.89 -5.84
CA GLY A 50 10.68 -6.00 -6.45
C GLY A 50 10.22 -6.35 -7.86
N SER A 51 9.08 -5.83 -8.31
CA SER A 51 8.54 -6.04 -9.65
C SER A 51 7.65 -4.86 -10.05
N VAL A 52 7.70 -4.47 -11.31
CA VAL A 52 6.83 -3.44 -11.89
C VAL A 52 6.38 -3.85 -13.28
N THR A 53 5.07 -3.77 -13.53
CA THR A 53 4.45 -3.93 -14.85
C THR A 53 3.93 -2.57 -15.29
N LEU A 54 4.43 -2.07 -16.40
CA LEU A 54 4.02 -0.81 -17.01
C LEU A 54 3.08 -1.09 -18.18
N TYR A 55 1.86 -0.54 -18.12
CA TYR A 55 0.92 -0.49 -19.21
C TYR A 55 1.05 0.85 -19.92
N ILE A 56 1.25 0.84 -21.23
CA ILE A 56 1.49 2.01 -22.07
C ILE A 56 0.30 2.18 -23.00
N PHE A 57 -0.37 3.32 -22.88
CA PHE A 57 -1.55 3.67 -23.67
C PHE A 57 -1.23 4.83 -24.60
N ASP A 58 -1.88 4.85 -25.76
CA ASP A 58 -1.85 6.00 -26.67
C ASP A 58 -2.66 7.19 -26.11
N GLU A 59 -2.71 8.29 -26.84
CA GLU A 59 -3.44 9.50 -26.45
C GLU A 59 -4.96 9.31 -26.37
N ASP A 60 -5.50 8.29 -27.05
CA ASP A 60 -6.90 7.90 -27.02
C ASP A 60 -7.22 6.92 -25.88
N GLY A 61 -6.20 6.52 -25.09
CA GLY A 61 -6.31 5.59 -23.96
C GLY A 61 -6.39 4.13 -24.40
N ASN A 62 -5.92 3.76 -25.59
CA ASN A 62 -5.86 2.37 -26.03
C ASN A 62 -4.50 1.75 -25.67
N LEU A 63 -4.48 0.52 -25.17
CA LEU A 63 -3.26 -0.19 -24.83
C LEU A 63 -2.38 -0.46 -26.05
N VAL A 64 -1.17 0.05 -26.02
CA VAL A 64 -0.14 -0.16 -27.06
C VAL A 64 0.82 -1.25 -26.66
N LYS A 65 1.29 -1.25 -25.41
CA LYS A 65 2.32 -2.17 -24.93
C LYS A 65 2.20 -2.40 -23.43
N THR A 66 2.58 -3.60 -23.00
CA THR A 66 2.83 -3.92 -21.59
C THR A 66 4.28 -4.37 -21.46
N GLN A 67 5.00 -3.87 -20.46
CA GLN A 67 6.38 -4.28 -20.16
C GLN A 67 6.52 -4.53 -18.66
N GLU A 68 7.12 -5.67 -18.29
CA GLU A 68 7.40 -6.01 -16.91
C GLU A 68 8.91 -6.10 -16.70
N GLU A 69 9.36 -5.63 -15.51
CA GLU A 69 10.72 -5.80 -15.04
C GLU A 69 10.72 -6.15 -13.56
N SER A 70 11.65 -7.01 -13.12
CA SER A 70 11.64 -7.51 -11.75
C SER A 70 13.02 -7.94 -11.27
N ASN A 71 13.18 -7.92 -9.94
CA ASN A 71 14.35 -8.40 -9.24
C ASN A 71 14.29 -9.92 -9.11
N VAL A 72 14.96 -10.67 -10.00
CA VAL A 72 14.94 -12.14 -10.04
C VAL A 72 16.33 -12.73 -10.31
N GLY A 73 16.55 -13.96 -9.89
CA GLY A 73 17.75 -14.74 -10.24
C GLY A 73 19.08 -14.12 -9.78
N GLY A 74 19.06 -13.31 -8.72
CA GLY A 74 20.26 -12.61 -8.22
C GLY A 74 20.58 -11.31 -8.97
N VAL A 75 19.72 -10.90 -9.90
CA VAL A 75 19.78 -9.60 -10.56
C VAL A 75 18.67 -8.72 -9.99
N SER A 76 19.01 -7.50 -9.55
CA SER A 76 18.09 -6.60 -8.89
C SER A 76 18.11 -5.21 -9.53
N PRO A 77 17.64 -5.06 -10.78
CA PRO A 77 17.69 -3.79 -11.49
C PRO A 77 16.89 -2.69 -10.76
N LEU A 78 15.74 -3.03 -10.19
CA LEU A 78 14.86 -2.09 -9.51
C LEU A 78 15.47 -1.53 -8.21
N SER A 79 16.50 -2.20 -7.65
CA SER A 79 17.20 -1.72 -6.46
C SER A 79 18.33 -0.69 -6.77
N ASP A 80 18.58 -0.41 -8.03
CA ASP A 80 19.53 0.63 -8.45
C ASP A 80 18.87 2.02 -8.32
N PRO A 81 19.46 2.96 -7.57
CA PRO A 81 18.94 4.34 -7.48
C PRO A 81 18.87 5.07 -8.83
N GLY A 82 19.63 4.63 -9.82
CA GLY A 82 19.62 5.14 -11.20
C GLY A 82 18.65 4.42 -12.13
N TYR A 83 17.84 3.47 -11.61
CA TYR A 83 16.95 2.67 -12.43
C TYR A 83 15.94 3.49 -13.22
N ALA A 84 15.86 3.19 -14.51
CA ALA A 84 14.77 3.64 -15.39
C ALA A 84 14.45 2.50 -16.38
N MET A 85 13.19 2.18 -16.55
CA MET A 85 12.73 1.23 -17.57
C MET A 85 12.93 1.87 -18.95
N HIS A 86 13.78 1.28 -19.78
CA HIS A 86 14.10 1.80 -21.11
C HIS A 86 13.26 1.11 -22.20
N ILE A 87 12.51 1.89 -22.95
CA ILE A 87 11.59 1.43 -23.99
C ILE A 87 12.00 2.06 -25.32
N THR A 88 12.38 1.22 -26.28
CA THR A 88 12.99 1.67 -27.55
C THR A 88 12.13 1.42 -28.78
N ASP A 89 11.05 0.66 -28.64
CA ASP A 89 10.21 0.15 -29.73
C ASP A 89 8.84 0.82 -29.85
N LEU A 90 8.64 1.95 -29.16
CA LEU A 90 7.44 2.77 -29.35
C LEU A 90 7.55 3.63 -30.61
N ALA A 91 6.43 3.73 -31.35
CA ALA A 91 6.32 4.70 -32.42
C ALA A 91 6.35 6.15 -31.87
N PRO A 92 6.76 7.14 -32.65
CA PRO A 92 6.59 8.53 -32.25
C PRO A 92 5.13 8.86 -31.98
N GLY A 93 4.84 9.53 -30.85
CA GLY A 93 3.46 9.83 -30.43
C GLY A 93 3.39 10.26 -28.97
N HIS A 94 2.16 10.38 -28.46
CA HIS A 94 1.89 10.74 -27.07
C HIS A 94 1.37 9.53 -26.32
N TYR A 95 1.90 9.30 -25.11
CA TYR A 95 1.59 8.10 -24.33
C TYR A 95 1.27 8.43 -22.89
N GLN A 96 0.33 7.67 -22.33
CA GLN A 96 -0.09 7.68 -20.93
C GLN A 96 0.30 6.34 -20.28
N PHE A 97 0.41 6.32 -18.94
CA PHE A 97 0.96 5.16 -18.24
C PHE A 97 0.12 4.78 -17.03
N ILE A 98 -0.05 3.45 -16.85
CA ILE A 98 -0.42 2.84 -15.57
C ILE A 98 0.68 1.86 -15.18
N ALA A 99 1.14 1.92 -13.95
CA ALA A 99 2.10 0.99 -13.38
C ALA A 99 1.45 0.19 -12.25
N LEU A 100 1.59 -1.13 -12.28
CA LEU A 100 1.24 -2.01 -11.18
C LEU A 100 2.51 -2.68 -10.68
N ALA A 101 2.81 -2.50 -9.38
CA ALA A 101 4.04 -2.99 -8.81
C ALA A 101 3.78 -3.91 -7.62
N GLY A 102 4.74 -4.79 -7.34
CA GLY A 102 4.71 -5.78 -6.27
C GLY A 102 6.10 -6.03 -5.70
N GLN A 103 6.18 -6.90 -4.70
CA GLN A 103 7.47 -7.35 -4.14
C GLN A 103 8.07 -8.53 -4.91
N LYS A 104 7.26 -9.21 -5.73
CA LYS A 104 7.63 -10.38 -6.53
C LYS A 104 7.10 -10.24 -7.95
N PRO A 105 7.67 -10.97 -8.93
CA PRO A 105 7.10 -11.07 -10.27
C PRO A 105 5.62 -11.46 -10.23
N TYR A 106 4.82 -10.87 -11.11
CA TYR A 106 3.38 -11.12 -11.12
C TYR A 106 3.05 -12.60 -11.34
N GLY A 107 3.79 -13.29 -12.22
CA GLY A 107 3.64 -14.73 -12.43
C GLY A 107 3.84 -15.55 -11.17
N ASP A 108 4.89 -15.25 -10.38
CA ASP A 108 5.19 -15.94 -9.12
C ASP A 108 4.10 -15.69 -8.06
N MET A 109 3.53 -14.48 -8.07
CA MET A 109 2.42 -14.16 -7.18
C MET A 109 1.17 -14.98 -7.51
N LEU A 110 0.87 -15.21 -8.80
CA LEU A 110 -0.27 -16.02 -9.23
C LEU A 110 -0.17 -17.50 -8.82
N GLU A 111 1.04 -18.03 -8.64
CA GLU A 111 1.27 -19.41 -8.22
C GLU A 111 1.07 -19.64 -6.71
N THR A 112 0.87 -18.58 -5.91
CA THR A 112 0.66 -18.70 -4.46
C THR A 112 -0.69 -19.32 -4.14
N THR A 113 -0.79 -20.01 -3.00
CA THR A 113 -2.03 -20.65 -2.52
C THR A 113 -2.91 -19.70 -1.69
N ARG A 114 -2.40 -18.52 -1.33
CA ARG A 114 -3.13 -17.48 -0.61
C ARG A 114 -3.93 -16.60 -1.55
N ALA A 115 -4.84 -15.81 -1.01
CA ALA A 115 -5.49 -14.73 -1.75
C ALA A 115 -4.45 -13.76 -2.34
N LYS A 116 -4.73 -13.25 -3.52
CA LYS A 116 -3.82 -12.43 -4.33
C LYS A 116 -4.60 -11.43 -5.16
N PHE A 117 -3.91 -10.41 -5.62
CA PHE A 117 -4.47 -9.49 -6.59
C PHE A 117 -4.33 -10.06 -8.00
N VAL A 118 -5.46 -10.23 -8.67
CA VAL A 118 -5.53 -10.73 -10.05
C VAL A 118 -5.92 -9.59 -10.96
N ARG A 119 -5.10 -9.34 -11.97
CA ARG A 119 -5.36 -8.36 -13.02
C ARG A 119 -6.18 -9.01 -14.12
N ASN A 120 -7.10 -8.26 -14.75
CA ASN A 120 -7.73 -8.76 -15.96
C ASN A 120 -6.74 -8.75 -17.15
N ASP A 121 -6.98 -9.64 -18.10
CA ASP A 121 -6.17 -9.67 -19.32
C ASP A 121 -6.46 -8.44 -20.18
N MET A 122 -5.41 -7.73 -20.57
CA MET A 122 -5.46 -6.56 -21.40
C MET A 122 -4.90 -6.88 -22.79
N ALA A 123 -5.76 -6.98 -23.81
CA ALA A 123 -5.33 -7.13 -25.19
C ALA A 123 -4.86 -5.80 -25.78
N ALA A 124 -4.00 -5.83 -26.80
CA ALA A 124 -3.64 -4.63 -27.55
C ALA A 124 -4.88 -3.92 -28.07
N GLY A 125 -4.94 -2.61 -27.92
CA GLY A 125 -6.12 -1.78 -28.24
C GLY A 125 -7.21 -1.77 -27.17
N ALA A 126 -7.09 -2.48 -26.05
CA ALA A 126 -8.03 -2.40 -24.94
C ALA A 126 -7.99 -1.00 -24.31
N SER A 127 -9.15 -0.51 -23.89
CA SER A 127 -9.25 0.80 -23.23
C SER A 127 -8.55 0.77 -21.86
N MET A 128 -7.81 1.82 -21.52
CA MET A 128 -7.22 2.04 -20.20
C MET A 128 -8.25 1.87 -19.08
N GLN A 129 -9.45 2.35 -19.28
CA GLN A 129 -10.55 2.25 -18.31
C GLN A 129 -11.05 0.83 -18.06
N SER A 130 -10.65 -0.14 -18.90
CA SER A 130 -10.99 -1.55 -18.69
C SER A 130 -9.99 -2.31 -17.79
N LEU A 131 -8.88 -1.68 -17.37
CA LEU A 131 -7.94 -2.29 -16.44
C LEU A 131 -8.56 -2.38 -15.05
N GLU A 132 -8.58 -3.58 -14.49
CA GLU A 132 -9.11 -3.88 -13.17
C GLU A 132 -8.15 -4.81 -12.41
N ILE A 133 -8.05 -4.60 -11.12
CA ILE A 133 -7.31 -5.45 -10.19
C ILE A 133 -8.29 -5.99 -9.16
N ASN A 134 -8.50 -7.29 -9.15
CA ASN A 134 -9.44 -7.95 -8.26
C ASN A 134 -8.69 -8.74 -7.20
N LEU A 135 -9.08 -8.58 -5.94
CA LEU A 135 -8.64 -9.46 -4.87
C LEU A 135 -9.34 -10.81 -5.03
N ASP A 136 -8.55 -11.89 -5.00
CA ASP A 136 -9.07 -13.26 -5.11
C ASP A 136 -10.03 -13.56 -3.96
N LYS A 137 -11.27 -13.89 -4.29
CA LYS A 137 -12.37 -14.09 -3.34
C LYS A 137 -12.70 -15.56 -3.22
N GLY A 138 -12.72 -16.06 -1.99
CA GLY A 138 -13.18 -17.40 -1.65
C GLY A 138 -14.71 -17.52 -1.58
N ALA A 139 -15.18 -18.52 -0.87
CA ALA A 139 -16.61 -18.75 -0.65
C ALA A 139 -17.22 -17.62 0.20
N THR A 140 -18.54 -17.47 0.09
CA THR A 140 -19.28 -16.56 0.96
C THR A 140 -19.45 -17.15 2.35
N VAL A 141 -19.31 -16.28 3.36
CA VAL A 141 -19.48 -16.62 4.78
C VAL A 141 -20.37 -15.57 5.46
N THR A 142 -20.99 -15.95 6.59
CA THR A 142 -21.71 -15.00 7.42
C THR A 142 -20.72 -14.27 8.34
N GLY A 143 -20.71 -12.96 8.29
CA GLY A 143 -19.88 -12.11 9.13
C GLY A 143 -20.36 -12.00 10.58
N PRO A 144 -19.61 -11.33 11.44
CA PRO A 144 -19.93 -11.14 12.85
C PRO A 144 -21.19 -10.30 13.08
N ASP A 145 -21.57 -9.48 12.13
CA ASP A 145 -22.79 -8.63 12.10
C ASP A 145 -24.01 -9.31 11.48
N GLY A 146 -23.83 -10.57 11.00
CA GLY A 146 -24.88 -11.35 10.34
C GLY A 146 -25.00 -11.10 8.83
N ALA A 147 -24.23 -10.18 8.25
CA ALA A 147 -24.19 -9.97 6.80
C ALA A 147 -23.36 -11.05 6.08
N THR A 148 -23.49 -11.11 4.77
CA THR A 148 -22.76 -12.06 3.92
C THR A 148 -21.57 -11.40 3.25
N TYR A 149 -20.41 -12.02 3.35
CA TYR A 149 -19.13 -11.54 2.83
C TYR A 149 -18.44 -12.62 2.01
N TYR A 150 -17.66 -12.24 1.02
CA TYR A 150 -16.68 -13.13 0.40
C TYR A 150 -15.45 -13.26 1.31
N SER A 151 -14.99 -14.48 1.58
CA SER A 151 -13.78 -14.71 2.37
C SER A 151 -12.53 -14.35 1.58
N ILE A 152 -11.55 -13.72 2.27
CA ILE A 152 -10.20 -13.53 1.75
C ILE A 152 -9.29 -14.55 2.42
N GLU A 153 -8.92 -15.60 1.67
CA GLU A 153 -8.20 -16.75 2.21
C GLU A 153 -6.68 -16.48 2.20
N ASN A 154 -6.09 -16.24 3.36
CA ASN A 154 -4.67 -15.94 3.49
C ASN A 154 -3.77 -17.16 3.65
N ASN A 155 -4.32 -18.33 4.06
CA ASN A 155 -3.55 -19.56 4.32
C ASN A 155 -2.33 -19.37 5.24
N GLY A 156 -2.45 -18.47 6.23
CA GLY A 156 -1.38 -18.18 7.20
C GLY A 156 -0.25 -17.33 6.63
N LEU A 157 -0.44 -16.66 5.51
CA LEU A 157 0.55 -15.79 4.87
C LEU A 157 -0.04 -14.39 4.65
N PRO A 158 0.77 -13.32 4.75
CA PRO A 158 0.32 -11.97 4.44
C PRO A 158 -0.05 -11.85 2.96
N LEU A 159 -1.01 -10.99 2.63
CA LEU A 159 -1.31 -10.58 1.27
C LEU A 159 -0.07 -9.95 0.62
N ASP A 160 0.20 -10.24 -0.65
CA ASP A 160 1.31 -9.58 -1.36
C ASP A 160 1.04 -8.09 -1.50
N THR A 161 2.09 -7.30 -1.35
CA THR A 161 1.96 -5.84 -1.43
C THR A 161 1.69 -5.41 -2.87
N LEU A 162 0.73 -4.52 -3.05
CA LEU A 162 0.38 -3.91 -4.31
C LEU A 162 0.66 -2.40 -4.24
N TRP A 163 1.28 -1.88 -5.30
CA TRP A 163 1.35 -0.45 -5.61
C TRP A 163 0.66 -0.19 -6.94
N HIS A 164 -0.06 0.90 -7.00
CA HIS A 164 -0.67 1.43 -8.20
C HIS A 164 -0.04 2.80 -8.53
N GLY A 165 0.25 3.04 -9.80
CA GLY A 165 0.74 4.33 -10.27
C GLY A 165 0.08 4.71 -11.57
N MET A 166 -0.18 6.01 -11.74
CA MET A 166 -0.82 6.51 -12.95
C MET A 166 -0.21 7.84 -13.37
N MET A 167 -0.03 8.01 -14.65
CA MET A 167 0.37 9.26 -15.29
C MET A 167 -0.49 9.46 -16.54
N THR A 168 -1.45 10.36 -16.44
CA THR A 168 -2.41 10.67 -17.53
C THR A 168 -1.98 11.86 -18.38
N ASP A 169 -1.05 12.68 -17.89
CA ASP A 169 -0.45 13.73 -18.71
C ASP A 169 0.40 13.06 -19.80
N PRO A 170 0.08 13.27 -21.10
CA PRO A 170 0.76 12.56 -22.18
C PRO A 170 2.23 12.93 -22.30
N VAL A 171 3.08 11.93 -22.49
CA VAL A 171 4.51 12.09 -22.75
C VAL A 171 4.78 11.91 -24.23
N GLU A 172 5.43 12.89 -24.86
CA GLU A 172 5.82 12.82 -26.26
C GLU A 172 7.06 11.92 -26.45
N VAL A 173 6.92 10.86 -27.23
CA VAL A 173 8.02 10.00 -27.68
C VAL A 173 8.45 10.44 -29.07
N TYR A 174 9.74 10.70 -29.23
CA TYR A 174 10.30 11.27 -30.45
C TYR A 174 10.76 10.18 -31.43
N PRO A 175 10.83 10.52 -32.76
CA PRO A 175 11.46 9.61 -33.73
C PRO A 175 12.93 9.33 -33.34
N MET A 176 13.41 8.09 -33.54
CA MET A 176 14.82 7.73 -33.29
C MET A 176 15.82 8.64 -34.04
N SER A 177 15.43 9.12 -35.23
CA SER A 177 16.25 10.04 -36.03
C SER A 177 16.43 11.43 -35.39
N SER A 178 15.66 11.74 -34.36
CA SER A 178 15.77 13.04 -33.65
C SER A 178 16.91 13.10 -32.64
N ASN A 179 17.52 11.96 -32.29
CA ASN A 179 18.51 11.84 -31.21
C ASN A 179 18.02 12.46 -29.89
N ARG A 180 16.74 12.29 -29.58
CA ARG A 180 16.09 12.80 -28.36
C ARG A 180 15.44 11.67 -27.61
N ALA A 181 15.72 11.56 -26.32
CA ALA A 181 15.00 10.68 -25.42
C ALA A 181 13.78 11.40 -24.80
N ALA A 182 12.75 10.64 -24.50
CA ALA A 182 11.64 11.04 -23.67
C ALA A 182 11.84 10.52 -22.23
N TYR A 183 11.33 11.25 -21.25
CA TYR A 183 11.44 10.88 -19.84
C TYR A 183 10.06 11.00 -19.17
N ALA A 184 9.73 10.00 -18.39
CA ALA A 184 8.51 9.98 -17.57
C ALA A 184 8.86 9.57 -16.14
N THR A 185 8.05 10.01 -15.17
CA THR A 185 8.13 9.53 -13.79
C THR A 185 6.73 9.17 -13.33
N VAL A 186 6.48 7.90 -13.06
CA VAL A 186 5.19 7.39 -12.59
C VAL A 186 5.20 7.36 -11.06
N PRO A 187 4.35 8.18 -10.39
CA PRO A 187 4.20 8.11 -8.95
C PRO A 187 3.44 6.87 -8.54
N LEU A 188 3.86 6.21 -7.47
CA LEU A 188 3.24 5.00 -6.93
C LEU A 188 2.56 5.27 -5.59
N VAL A 189 1.39 4.67 -5.41
CA VAL A 189 0.64 4.63 -4.14
C VAL A 189 0.55 3.18 -3.71
N ARG A 190 0.74 2.91 -2.42
CA ARG A 190 0.60 1.56 -1.86
C ARG A 190 -0.83 1.27 -1.46
N ASP A 191 -1.42 0.22 -2.05
CA ASP A 191 -2.81 -0.17 -1.86
C ASP A 191 -3.01 -1.27 -0.83
N THR A 192 -1.97 -1.75 -0.17
CA THR A 192 -2.09 -2.74 0.90
C THR A 192 -1.77 -2.13 2.26
N LYS A 193 -2.55 -2.52 3.29
CA LYS A 193 -2.40 -2.05 4.66
C LYS A 193 -2.09 -3.22 5.58
N HIS A 194 -1.05 -3.07 6.38
CA HIS A 194 -0.74 -3.97 7.48
C HIS A 194 -1.37 -3.42 8.77
N ILE A 195 -2.10 -4.25 9.49
CA ILE A 195 -2.77 -3.89 10.74
C ILE A 195 -2.45 -4.95 11.78
N ASN A 196 -1.65 -4.58 12.77
CA ASN A 196 -1.41 -5.39 13.96
C ASN A 196 -2.43 -5.02 15.03
N VAL A 197 -3.16 -6.01 15.53
CA VAL A 197 -4.10 -5.86 16.64
C VAL A 197 -3.52 -6.55 17.87
N ALA A 198 -3.37 -5.80 18.97
CA ALA A 198 -2.92 -6.32 20.26
C ALA A 198 -4.07 -6.25 21.27
N LEU A 199 -4.35 -7.36 21.98
CA LEU A 199 -5.34 -7.43 23.06
C LEU A 199 -4.66 -7.47 24.41
N ARG A 200 -5.19 -6.71 25.36
CA ARG A 200 -4.75 -6.69 26.77
C ARG A 200 -5.94 -6.79 27.71
N GLU A 201 -5.84 -7.60 28.75
CA GLU A 201 -6.78 -7.68 29.84
C GLU A 201 -6.29 -6.76 30.98
N LEU A 202 -7.20 -5.95 31.55
CA LEU A 202 -6.85 -4.96 32.57
C LEU A 202 -6.92 -5.53 33.99
N ASP A 203 -7.94 -6.36 34.30
CA ASP A 203 -8.13 -6.86 35.68
C ASP A 203 -7.15 -7.95 36.03
N ASP A 204 -6.87 -8.88 35.11
CA ASP A 204 -5.84 -9.91 35.27
C ASP A 204 -5.09 -10.08 33.95
N PRO A 205 -4.02 -9.32 33.72
CA PRO A 205 -3.23 -9.41 32.48
C PRO A 205 -2.66 -10.79 32.18
N THR A 206 -2.59 -11.69 33.18
CA THR A 206 -2.03 -13.04 32.98
C THR A 206 -2.95 -13.99 32.25
N VAL A 207 -4.25 -13.72 32.20
CA VAL A 207 -5.29 -14.59 31.60
C VAL A 207 -5.51 -14.35 30.12
N MET A 208 -4.91 -13.28 29.56
CA MET A 208 -5.02 -12.97 28.14
C MET A 208 -4.50 -14.15 27.31
N ASP A 209 -5.36 -14.58 26.37
CA ASP A 209 -5.03 -15.62 25.39
C ASP A 209 -5.77 -15.32 24.09
N ILE A 210 -5.02 -15.04 23.03
CA ILE A 210 -5.58 -14.73 21.71
C ILE A 210 -6.45 -15.89 21.17
N ALA A 211 -6.22 -17.12 21.57
CA ALA A 211 -6.99 -18.27 21.16
C ALA A 211 -8.47 -18.20 21.59
N LYS A 212 -8.79 -17.39 22.58
CA LYS A 212 -10.18 -17.14 23.04
C LYS A 212 -10.97 -16.20 22.15
N TYR A 213 -10.32 -15.54 21.19
CA TYR A 213 -10.95 -14.51 20.37
C TYR A 213 -10.94 -14.89 18.89
N ASP A 214 -12.06 -14.59 18.19
CA ASP A 214 -12.12 -14.48 16.75
C ASP A 214 -12.01 -13.02 16.37
N MET A 215 -11.21 -12.72 15.35
CA MET A 215 -11.04 -11.37 14.82
C MET A 215 -11.28 -11.36 13.33
N TYR A 216 -11.97 -10.29 12.87
CA TYR A 216 -12.33 -10.12 11.47
C TYR A 216 -12.19 -8.65 11.08
N ILE A 217 -11.76 -8.40 9.86
CA ILE A 217 -11.93 -7.09 9.22
C ILE A 217 -12.91 -7.29 8.06
N THR A 218 -14.00 -6.52 8.05
CA THR A 218 -14.93 -6.46 6.92
C THR A 218 -14.70 -5.17 6.15
N ASP A 219 -14.83 -5.21 4.83
CA ASP A 219 -14.65 -4.04 3.97
C ASP A 219 -15.31 -4.27 2.60
N HIS A 220 -15.32 -3.24 1.73
CA HIS A 220 -15.81 -3.28 0.35
C HIS A 220 -14.67 -2.96 -0.65
N ASN A 221 -13.44 -3.40 -0.37
CA ASN A 221 -12.21 -2.98 -1.03
C ASN A 221 -11.56 -4.06 -1.91
N SER A 222 -12.36 -4.99 -2.44
CA SER A 222 -11.84 -6.12 -3.20
C SER A 222 -11.51 -5.83 -4.66
N ARG A 223 -11.97 -4.71 -5.23
CA ARG A 223 -11.81 -4.38 -6.65
C ARG A 223 -11.27 -2.97 -6.81
N ILE A 224 -10.10 -2.87 -7.43
CA ILE A 224 -9.41 -1.61 -7.73
C ILE A 224 -9.54 -1.36 -9.23
N LEU A 225 -9.98 -0.16 -9.59
CA LEU A 225 -10.15 0.28 -10.96
C LEU A 225 -8.85 0.90 -11.52
N TRP A 226 -8.84 1.15 -12.82
CA TRP A 226 -7.72 1.71 -13.58
C TRP A 226 -7.15 3.01 -13.01
N ASP A 227 -7.97 3.83 -12.36
CA ASP A 227 -7.62 5.12 -11.77
C ASP A 227 -7.36 5.05 -10.26
N ASN A 228 -7.17 3.83 -9.73
CA ASN A 228 -7.02 3.54 -8.31
C ASN A 228 -8.26 3.82 -7.44
N ALA A 229 -9.44 4.06 -8.04
CA ALA A 229 -10.70 4.07 -7.31
C ALA A 229 -11.10 2.63 -6.94
N LEU A 230 -11.95 2.47 -5.92
CA LEU A 230 -12.54 1.18 -5.58
C LEU A 230 -13.94 1.03 -6.19
N ASP A 231 -14.24 -0.16 -6.69
CA ASP A 231 -15.61 -0.62 -6.87
C ASP A 231 -16.03 -1.38 -5.61
N GLU A 232 -16.88 -0.76 -4.83
CA GLU A 232 -17.30 -1.22 -3.49
C GLU A 232 -18.52 -2.16 -3.52
N THR A 233 -18.79 -2.79 -4.67
CA THR A 233 -19.98 -3.65 -4.84
C THR A 233 -19.90 -4.93 -4.01
N ASP A 234 -18.72 -5.52 -3.87
CA ASP A 234 -18.53 -6.82 -3.25
C ASP A 234 -17.95 -6.70 -1.83
N PRO A 235 -18.76 -7.01 -0.78
CA PRO A 235 -18.26 -7.04 0.59
C PRO A 235 -17.33 -8.22 0.82
N VAL A 236 -16.22 -7.99 1.51
CA VAL A 236 -15.20 -8.97 1.83
C VAL A 236 -14.92 -9.04 3.32
N ILE A 237 -14.44 -10.20 3.78
CA ILE A 237 -14.02 -10.43 5.17
C ILE A 237 -12.60 -11.00 5.20
N TYR A 238 -11.75 -10.35 5.96
CA TYR A 238 -10.38 -10.77 6.22
C TYR A 238 -10.28 -11.43 7.58
N THR A 239 -9.46 -12.48 7.68
CA THR A 239 -9.02 -13.07 8.94
C THR A 239 -7.54 -12.78 9.17
N PRO A 240 -7.04 -12.83 10.42
CA PRO A 240 -5.60 -12.67 10.66
C PRO A 240 -4.81 -13.75 9.91
N TYR A 241 -3.69 -13.38 9.31
CA TYR A 241 -2.77 -14.37 8.74
C TYR A 241 -1.83 -14.96 9.80
N SER A 242 -1.68 -14.30 10.95
CA SER A 242 -0.90 -14.76 12.08
C SER A 242 -1.52 -14.32 13.40
N THR A 243 -1.53 -15.21 14.39
CA THR A 243 -1.93 -14.89 15.77
C THR A 243 -0.94 -15.54 16.74
N TRP A 244 -0.59 -14.83 17.82
CA TRP A 244 0.30 -15.35 18.86
C TRP A 244 0.10 -14.63 20.18
N ASN A 245 0.61 -15.22 21.27
CA ASN A 245 0.70 -14.55 22.55
C ASN A 245 2.17 -14.17 22.84
N SER A 246 2.38 -13.03 23.48
CA SER A 246 3.66 -12.62 24.02
C SER A 246 3.56 -12.24 25.50
N ASP A 247 4.69 -12.28 26.21
CA ASP A 247 4.74 -11.77 27.56
C ASP A 247 4.82 -10.24 27.56
N ASP A 248 4.01 -9.60 28.39
CA ASP A 248 4.07 -8.16 28.60
C ASP A 248 5.23 -7.82 29.54
N ARG A 249 6.31 -7.28 28.97
CA ARG A 249 7.48 -6.80 29.72
C ARG A 249 7.47 -5.27 29.89
N THR A 250 6.48 -4.60 29.33
CA THR A 250 6.35 -3.14 29.37
C THR A 250 5.18 -2.80 30.28
N PRO A 251 5.35 -2.03 31.36
CA PRO A 251 4.24 -1.58 32.17
C PRO A 251 3.28 -0.75 31.32
N PRO A 252 1.93 -0.92 31.48
CA PRO A 252 0.97 -0.04 30.83
C PRO A 252 1.25 1.41 31.25
N THR A 253 1.43 2.28 30.29
CA THR A 253 1.67 3.71 30.50
C THR A 253 0.37 4.50 30.58
N SER A 254 -0.62 4.06 31.37
CA SER A 254 -1.84 4.84 31.61
C SER A 254 -1.71 5.62 32.91
N PRO A 255 -1.89 6.95 32.89
CA PRO A 255 -1.98 7.75 34.11
C PRO A 255 -3.29 7.41 34.80
N GLY A 256 -3.24 6.68 35.92
CA GLY A 256 -4.39 6.42 36.77
C GLY A 256 -4.59 4.97 37.20
N ASP A 257 -4.01 3.98 36.54
CA ASP A 257 -4.04 2.60 37.01
C ASP A 257 -2.95 2.40 38.08
N GLY A 258 -3.40 2.53 39.34
CA GLY A 258 -2.60 2.16 40.48
C GLY A 258 -2.55 0.67 40.61
N ASP A 259 -1.68 -0.11 40.34
CA ASP A 259 -1.40 -1.53 40.51
C ASP A 259 -1.15 -2.27 39.20
N VAL A 260 -0.20 -1.76 38.44
CA VAL A 260 0.39 -2.54 37.32
C VAL A 260 1.45 -3.48 37.88
N ILE A 261 1.19 -4.78 37.75
CA ILE A 261 2.18 -5.81 38.06
C ILE A 261 3.16 -5.85 36.90
N GLU A 262 4.34 -5.23 37.06
CA GLU A 262 5.41 -5.25 36.08
C GLU A 262 5.76 -6.68 35.67
N GLY A 263 5.73 -6.97 34.36
CA GLY A 263 6.34 -8.15 33.76
C GLY A 263 5.61 -9.48 33.90
N VAL A 264 4.33 -9.48 34.28
CA VAL A 264 3.53 -10.71 34.48
C VAL A 264 2.37 -10.85 33.49
N GLY A 265 2.08 -9.84 32.69
CA GLY A 265 0.96 -9.85 31.74
C GLY A 265 1.26 -10.61 30.45
N LYS A 266 0.19 -10.93 29.73
CA LYS A 266 0.23 -11.44 28.35
C LYS A 266 -0.46 -10.47 27.41
N ILE A 267 0.00 -10.47 26.17
CA ILE A 267 -0.60 -9.72 25.06
C ILE A 267 -0.99 -10.74 24.01
N GLY A 268 -2.25 -10.72 23.59
CA GLY A 268 -2.70 -11.46 22.41
C GLY A 268 -2.50 -10.62 21.16
N HIS A 269 -1.93 -11.18 20.11
CA HIS A 269 -1.64 -10.48 18.86
C HIS A 269 -2.35 -11.13 17.69
N ALA A 270 -2.76 -10.30 16.72
CA ALA A 270 -3.28 -10.71 15.43
C ALA A 270 -2.78 -9.78 14.34
N ASP A 271 -2.20 -10.33 13.28
CA ASP A 271 -1.74 -9.58 12.12
C ASP A 271 -2.68 -9.76 10.94
N PHE A 272 -3.06 -8.63 10.34
CA PHE A 272 -3.85 -8.57 9.11
C PHE A 272 -3.09 -7.88 7.99
N MET A 273 -3.38 -8.30 6.77
CA MET A 273 -3.11 -7.53 5.56
C MET A 273 -4.42 -7.34 4.80
N THR A 274 -4.75 -6.10 4.48
CA THR A 274 -5.95 -5.73 3.73
C THR A 274 -5.59 -5.01 2.44
N SER A 275 -6.55 -4.90 1.53
CA SER A 275 -6.50 -3.95 0.43
C SER A 275 -6.64 -2.52 0.95
N ARG A 276 -6.68 -1.54 0.06
CA ARG A 276 -6.80 -0.11 0.34
C ARG A 276 -8.03 0.18 1.22
N LEU A 277 -7.87 1.02 2.23
CA LEU A 277 -8.96 1.51 3.08
C LEU A 277 -9.49 2.83 2.53
N ILE A 278 -10.81 2.99 2.46
CA ILE A 278 -11.46 4.23 2.05
C ILE A 278 -12.19 4.84 3.23
N TYR A 279 -12.08 6.15 3.38
CA TYR A 279 -12.81 6.96 4.34
C TYR A 279 -14.03 7.57 3.69
N HIS A 280 -15.21 7.35 4.29
CA HIS A 280 -16.47 7.94 3.84
C HIS A 280 -17.02 8.88 4.91
N ASP A 281 -17.44 10.09 4.51
CA ASP A 281 -18.02 11.08 5.43
C ASP A 281 -19.27 10.55 6.16
N ASN A 282 -20.01 9.63 5.53
CA ASN A 282 -21.22 9.00 6.09
C ASN A 282 -20.95 7.62 6.71
N ALA A 283 -19.69 7.18 6.76
CA ALA A 283 -19.26 5.86 7.22
C ALA A 283 -19.93 4.66 6.50
N GLU A 284 -20.58 4.89 5.35
CA GLU A 284 -21.15 3.82 4.54
C GLU A 284 -20.03 3.06 3.85
N ASN A 285 -20.04 1.74 3.93
CA ASN A 285 -19.02 0.83 3.40
C ASN A 285 -17.62 0.95 4.04
N ASP A 286 -17.46 1.71 5.11
CA ASP A 286 -16.19 1.76 5.84
C ASP A 286 -15.78 0.37 6.33
N GLY A 287 -14.47 0.10 6.34
CA GLY A 287 -13.92 -1.12 6.89
C GLY A 287 -14.06 -1.19 8.41
N HIS A 288 -14.49 -2.34 8.95
CA HIS A 288 -14.69 -2.54 10.38
C HIS A 288 -13.84 -3.69 10.94
N LEU A 289 -13.17 -3.45 12.07
CA LEU A 289 -12.53 -4.49 12.88
C LEU A 289 -13.51 -5.00 13.91
N TYR A 290 -13.82 -6.30 13.86
CA TYR A 290 -14.62 -7.00 14.86
C TYR A 290 -13.73 -7.93 15.69
N ILE A 291 -13.94 -7.91 17.01
CA ILE A 291 -13.32 -8.83 17.95
C ILE A 291 -14.44 -9.51 18.73
N ARG A 292 -14.52 -10.85 18.67
CA ARG A 292 -15.55 -11.66 19.33
C ARG A 292 -14.90 -12.65 20.29
N ASN A 293 -15.38 -12.70 21.51
CA ASN A 293 -15.03 -13.76 22.46
C ASN A 293 -15.73 -15.05 22.03
N LYS A 294 -14.96 -16.13 21.81
CA LYS A 294 -15.48 -17.46 21.39
C LYS A 294 -16.30 -18.14 22.44
N GLU A 295 -15.97 -17.95 23.73
CA GLU A 295 -16.62 -18.62 24.84
C GLU A 295 -18.02 -18.04 25.13
N THR A 296 -18.12 -16.70 25.08
CA THR A 296 -19.37 -15.99 25.39
C THR A 296 -20.18 -15.64 24.14
N GLY A 297 -19.54 -15.63 22.97
CA GLY A 297 -20.13 -15.17 21.69
C GLY A 297 -20.30 -13.66 21.59
N ILE A 298 -19.88 -12.90 22.60
CA ILE A 298 -20.00 -11.44 22.66
C ILE A 298 -19.01 -10.79 21.71
N ILE A 299 -19.47 -9.79 20.94
CA ILE A 299 -18.59 -8.89 20.20
C ILE A 299 -18.07 -7.87 21.19
N VAL A 300 -16.80 -8.00 21.59
CA VAL A 300 -16.13 -7.14 22.56
C VAL A 300 -15.62 -5.82 21.95
N ALA A 301 -15.46 -5.77 20.62
CA ALA A 301 -15.12 -4.55 19.89
C ALA A 301 -15.68 -4.59 18.47
N ASN A 302 -16.18 -3.44 18.02
CA ASN A 302 -16.54 -3.15 16.63
C ASN A 302 -16.02 -1.75 16.32
N LEU A 303 -14.95 -1.66 15.55
CA LEU A 303 -14.20 -0.42 15.33
C LEU A 303 -14.22 -0.05 13.85
N ASN A 304 -14.70 1.14 13.51
CA ASN A 304 -14.58 1.71 12.18
C ASN A 304 -13.09 2.07 11.92
N LEU A 305 -12.43 1.31 11.06
CA LEU A 305 -10.98 1.44 10.83
C LEU A 305 -10.60 2.77 10.16
N PRO A 306 -11.23 3.21 9.05
CA PRO A 306 -10.92 4.48 8.43
C PRO A 306 -11.05 5.66 9.41
N ASP A 307 -12.11 5.70 10.21
CA ASP A 307 -12.32 6.76 11.18
C ASP A 307 -11.24 6.78 12.27
N ILE A 308 -11.02 5.64 12.96
CA ILE A 308 -10.07 5.60 14.08
C ILE A 308 -8.62 5.84 13.61
N LEU A 309 -8.23 5.27 12.46
CA LEU A 309 -6.86 5.40 11.95
C LEU A 309 -6.58 6.82 11.46
N SER A 310 -7.53 7.48 10.80
CA SER A 310 -7.37 8.85 10.31
C SER A 310 -7.21 9.87 11.45
N ARG A 311 -7.69 9.57 12.66
CA ARG A 311 -7.51 10.42 13.87
C ARG A 311 -6.02 10.53 14.30
N LEU A 312 -5.12 9.69 13.78
CA LEU A 312 -3.68 9.84 13.96
C LEU A 312 -3.08 11.12 13.34
N ARG A 313 -3.85 11.85 12.54
CA ARG A 313 -3.47 13.16 11.93
C ARG A 313 -3.41 14.30 12.97
N THR A 314 -2.79 14.11 14.11
CA THR A 314 -2.82 15.09 15.23
C THR A 314 -1.67 16.09 15.25
N SER A 315 -0.64 15.95 14.40
CA SER A 315 0.42 16.95 14.28
C SER A 315 0.09 17.97 13.20
N ASP A 316 0.58 19.20 13.33
CA ASP A 316 0.36 20.27 12.36
C ASP A 316 0.69 19.84 10.92
N GLU A 317 1.76 19.05 10.76
CA GLU A 317 2.15 18.54 9.45
C GLU A 317 1.19 17.48 8.87
N LEU A 318 0.62 16.62 9.74
CA LEU A 318 -0.30 15.55 9.33
C LEU A 318 -1.73 16.07 9.17
N HIS A 319 -2.10 17.13 9.85
CA HIS A 319 -3.39 17.80 9.65
C HIS A 319 -3.54 18.44 8.26
N ALA A 320 -2.44 18.66 7.56
CA ALA A 320 -2.48 19.13 6.17
C ALA A 320 -3.05 18.08 5.20
N TYR A 321 -3.03 16.79 5.58
CA TYR A 321 -3.63 15.72 4.79
C TYR A 321 -5.14 15.60 5.07
N SER A 322 -5.93 15.27 4.04
CA SER A 322 -7.29 14.75 4.25
C SER A 322 -7.23 13.39 4.96
N GLU A 323 -8.39 12.91 5.45
CA GLU A 323 -8.53 11.56 6.03
C GLU A 323 -8.04 10.50 5.05
N GLN A 324 -8.53 10.56 3.81
CA GLN A 324 -8.15 9.62 2.75
C GLN A 324 -6.66 9.70 2.39
N GLU A 325 -6.12 10.91 2.22
CA GLU A 325 -4.70 11.07 1.90
C GLU A 325 -3.81 10.49 3.00
N PHE A 326 -4.20 10.65 4.28
CA PHE A 326 -3.47 10.07 5.39
C PHE A 326 -3.51 8.53 5.35
N LEU A 327 -4.68 7.94 5.08
CA LEU A 327 -4.84 6.48 4.96
C LEU A 327 -4.05 5.94 3.77
N ASP A 328 -4.02 6.65 2.65
CA ASP A 328 -3.26 6.24 1.46
C ASP A 328 -1.74 6.27 1.72
N ARG A 329 -1.25 7.28 2.45
CA ARG A 329 0.18 7.41 2.80
C ARG A 329 0.62 6.46 3.90
N GLY A 330 -0.29 6.07 4.81
CA GLY A 330 -0.04 5.11 5.89
C GLY A 330 -0.22 3.67 5.42
N TYR A 331 0.60 2.75 5.95
CA TYR A 331 0.50 1.34 5.56
C TYR A 331 0.82 0.33 6.67
N ASP A 332 1.28 0.79 7.86
CA ASP A 332 1.67 -0.09 8.98
C ASP A 332 1.11 0.47 10.28
N TYR A 333 -0.05 -0.08 10.68
CA TYR A 333 -0.83 0.38 11.80
C TYR A 333 -0.81 -0.63 12.95
N GLN A 334 -0.82 -0.13 14.18
CA GLN A 334 -0.99 -0.94 15.38
C GLN A 334 -2.19 -0.43 16.19
N ILE A 335 -3.08 -1.34 16.54
CA ILE A 335 -4.25 -1.08 17.38
C ILE A 335 -4.11 -1.92 18.64
N THR A 336 -4.04 -1.28 19.81
CA THR A 336 -4.04 -2.01 21.09
C THR A 336 -5.42 -1.82 21.73
N VAL A 337 -6.10 -2.91 21.99
CA VAL A 337 -7.43 -2.96 22.58
C VAL A 337 -7.30 -3.42 24.02
N PHE A 338 -7.85 -2.65 24.94
CA PHE A 338 -7.83 -2.92 26.38
C PHE A 338 -9.22 -3.35 26.81
N LEU A 339 -9.30 -4.55 27.39
CA LEU A 339 -10.52 -5.21 27.82
C LEU A 339 -10.58 -5.33 29.33
N ARG A 340 -11.81 -5.35 29.85
CA ARG A 340 -12.12 -5.81 31.20
C ARG A 340 -13.21 -6.87 31.09
N GLY A 341 -12.78 -8.14 31.09
CA GLY A 341 -13.64 -9.25 30.69
C GLY A 341 -14.10 -9.10 29.24
N ASP A 342 -15.43 -9.05 29.02
CA ASP A 342 -16.00 -8.86 27.68
C ASP A 342 -16.35 -7.40 27.36
N GLU A 343 -15.84 -6.45 28.13
CA GLU A 343 -16.10 -5.02 27.94
C GLU A 343 -14.85 -4.31 27.38
N LEU A 344 -15.04 -3.59 26.28
CA LEU A 344 -14.05 -2.66 25.74
C LEU A 344 -13.94 -1.47 26.71
N GLN A 345 -12.71 -1.16 27.15
CA GLN A 345 -12.46 -0.02 28.01
C GLN A 345 -11.90 1.17 27.21
N TYR A 346 -10.85 0.92 26.45
CA TYR A 346 -10.25 1.91 25.56
C TYR A 346 -9.38 1.25 24.50
N ILE A 347 -9.01 2.01 23.50
CA ILE A 347 -8.06 1.61 22.47
C ILE A 347 -6.90 2.60 22.38
N ASN A 348 -5.73 2.09 22.03
CA ASN A 348 -4.59 2.87 21.59
C ASN A 348 -4.29 2.56 20.14
N ILE A 349 -4.10 3.58 19.33
CA ILE A 349 -3.66 3.40 17.95
C ILE A 349 -2.29 4.04 17.74
N SER A 350 -1.49 3.42 16.90
CA SER A 350 -0.20 3.97 16.47
C SER A 350 0.07 3.60 15.03
N ILE A 351 0.99 4.34 14.40
CA ILE A 351 1.46 4.06 13.06
C ILE A 351 2.99 4.03 13.09
N SER A 352 3.57 3.05 12.41
CA SER A 352 5.01 2.96 12.24
C SER A 352 5.47 3.89 11.14
N VAL A 353 6.40 4.78 11.48
CA VAL A 353 7.07 5.68 10.55
C VAL A 353 8.56 5.60 10.86
N LEU A 354 9.36 4.89 10.07
CA LEU A 354 10.81 4.69 10.18
C LEU A 354 11.45 5.23 11.48
N GLY A 355 11.48 4.39 12.54
CA GLY A 355 12.21 4.67 13.79
C GLY A 355 11.46 5.49 14.84
N TRP A 356 10.23 5.93 14.59
CA TRP A 356 9.36 6.51 15.61
C TRP A 356 7.89 6.15 15.35
N SER A 357 7.14 6.00 16.43
CA SER A 357 5.70 5.71 16.39
C SER A 357 4.92 6.87 17.00
N LYS A 358 3.77 7.18 16.39
CA LYS A 358 2.79 8.12 16.93
C LYS A 358 1.67 7.32 17.56
N ARG A 359 1.24 7.70 18.76
CA ARG A 359 0.23 6.98 19.55
C ARG A 359 -0.89 7.93 20.00
N ILE A 360 -2.13 7.46 19.92
CA ILE A 360 -3.31 8.12 20.47
C ILE A 360 -4.09 7.10 21.29
N GLN A 361 -4.63 7.54 22.42
CA GLN A 361 -5.51 6.76 23.29
C GLN A 361 -6.93 7.33 23.22
N PHE A 362 -7.91 6.44 23.09
CA PHE A 362 -9.33 6.77 23.18
C PHE A 362 -9.92 6.07 24.40
N GLU A 363 -10.59 6.85 25.27
CA GLU A 363 -11.21 6.38 26.52
C GLU A 363 -12.71 6.11 26.37
N GLU A 364 -13.37 6.67 25.33
CA GLU A 364 -14.76 6.43 24.98
C GLU A 364 -14.91 6.34 23.45
N LEU A 365 -15.65 5.34 22.98
CA LEU A 365 -16.03 5.11 21.58
C LEU A 365 -17.54 5.18 21.42
#